data_d671325247e2161ffc7fbafe4d41b299
#
_entry.id   d671325247e2161ffc7fbafe4d41b299
#
_cell.length_a   1.000
_cell.length_b   1.000
_cell.length_c   1.000
_cell.angle_alpha   90.00
_cell.angle_beta   90.00
_cell.angle_gamma   90.00
#
_symmetry.space_group_name_H-M   'P 1'
#
loop_
_entity.id
_entity.type
_entity.pdbx_description
1 polymer ?
#
loop_
_entity_poly.entity_id
_entity_poly.type
_entity_poly.pdbx_seq_one_letter_code
_entity_poly.pdbx_strand_id
1 'polypeptide(L)'
;MASTVTQPGVARAATTWKSMKDLPVIEPGAHPALTVRELTPRQREFTAWLDGVREECIRRGISEETVGSCFNELELLPETVVEETASSHVLNPEKNLSVEAYLRRMVSKDRVTKGAALMVEHAELLNEVEREYGVPPEILVAIWGIESHFGGFQGEHDCIRALATLGFEHRHWKGDYFGNELVEAVRIIDEGHVLPGDLVGSWAGALGQCQFMPSNFHRYAVDKDGDGRADIWRSLPDVFASMANFLKQYCEWNPNVRPAGFRVTVEGDQLPEDVIGGWWGERKTPKPASYFLWNGVKPLHNTLRLPRSAESVLLMPEGKDGPAFLALCNFRAIMRYNPSTNYAMAVSMLAQEIVDEVAAVRKEA
;
A
#
# COMPACT_ATOMS: atom_id res chain seq x y z
N MET A 1 -33.94 23.33 -25.79
CA MET A 1 -33.44 22.44 -26.89
C MET A 1 -32.37 21.57 -26.26
N ALA A 2 -32.71 20.33 -25.94
CA ALA A 2 -31.82 19.36 -25.31
C ALA A 2 -31.26 18.45 -26.41
N SER A 3 -29.94 18.42 -26.54
CA SER A 3 -29.23 17.52 -27.47
C SER A 3 -28.87 16.24 -26.73
N THR A 4 -29.57 15.17 -27.08
CA THR A 4 -29.24 13.79 -26.68
C THR A 4 -28.11 13.25 -27.55
N VAL A 5 -26.98 12.92 -26.95
CA VAL A 5 -25.89 12.16 -27.58
C VAL A 5 -26.17 10.67 -27.33
N THR A 6 -26.51 9.97 -28.41
CA THR A 6 -26.66 8.50 -28.42
C THR A 6 -25.29 7.84 -28.63
N GLN A 7 -24.90 6.95 -27.71
CA GLN A 7 -23.77 6.04 -27.91
C GLN A 7 -24.15 4.90 -28.85
N PRO A 8 -23.23 4.43 -29.72
CA PRO A 8 -23.49 3.28 -30.60
C PRO A 8 -23.40 1.97 -29.82
N GLY A 9 -24.48 1.22 -29.83
CA GLY A 9 -24.55 -0.11 -29.22
C GLY A 9 -23.70 -1.13 -29.99
N VAL A 10 -22.89 -1.89 -29.24
CA VAL A 10 -22.21 -3.08 -29.75
C VAL A 10 -23.25 -4.20 -29.84
N ALA A 11 -23.70 -4.53 -31.06
CA ALA A 11 -24.57 -5.68 -31.31
C ALA A 11 -23.81 -6.97 -31.12
N ARG A 12 -24.10 -7.71 -30.04
CA ARG A 12 -23.74 -9.12 -29.90
C ARG A 12 -24.64 -9.92 -30.82
N ALA A 13 -24.08 -10.49 -31.89
CA ALA A 13 -24.74 -11.49 -32.71
C ALA A 13 -24.98 -12.76 -31.90
N ALA A 14 -26.20 -12.99 -31.45
CA ALA A 14 -26.60 -14.25 -30.88
C ALA A 14 -26.81 -15.26 -32.03
N THR A 15 -25.89 -16.18 -32.18
CA THR A 15 -26.04 -17.35 -33.09
C THR A 15 -26.99 -18.35 -32.44
N THR A 16 -28.26 -18.34 -32.85
CA THR A 16 -29.24 -19.34 -32.43
C THR A 16 -29.15 -20.57 -33.34
N TRP A 17 -28.64 -21.67 -32.84
CA TRP A 17 -28.66 -22.97 -33.51
C TRP A 17 -30.06 -23.54 -33.43
N LYS A 18 -30.72 -23.73 -34.57
CA LYS A 18 -32.11 -24.25 -34.64
C LYS A 18 -32.21 -25.77 -34.63
N SER A 19 -31.13 -26.51 -34.88
CA SER A 19 -31.11 -27.99 -34.88
C SER A 19 -29.68 -28.53 -34.81
N MET A 20 -29.50 -29.75 -34.26
CA MET A 20 -28.21 -30.48 -34.28
C MET A 20 -27.74 -30.82 -35.72
N LYS A 21 -28.58 -30.65 -36.74
CA LYS A 21 -28.22 -30.87 -38.15
C LYS A 21 -27.47 -29.69 -38.78
N ASP A 22 -27.43 -28.56 -38.08
CA ASP A 22 -26.76 -27.31 -38.55
C ASP A 22 -25.31 -27.19 -38.07
N LEU A 23 -24.79 -28.22 -37.38
CA LEU A 23 -23.40 -28.28 -37.01
C LEU A 23 -22.52 -28.57 -38.25
N PRO A 24 -21.43 -27.85 -38.47
CA PRO A 24 -20.52 -28.18 -39.55
C PRO A 24 -19.94 -29.59 -39.32
N VAL A 25 -19.98 -30.40 -40.36
CA VAL A 25 -19.34 -31.74 -40.36
C VAL A 25 -17.82 -31.48 -40.32
N ILE A 26 -17.19 -31.82 -39.18
CA ILE A 26 -15.75 -31.81 -39.05
C ILE A 26 -15.22 -33.07 -39.74
N GLU A 27 -14.53 -32.89 -40.86
CA GLU A 27 -13.83 -33.98 -41.55
C GLU A 27 -12.81 -34.63 -40.60
N PRO A 28 -12.76 -35.98 -40.50
CA PRO A 28 -11.74 -36.66 -39.70
C PRO A 28 -10.38 -36.47 -40.35
N GLY A 29 -9.53 -35.64 -39.75
CA GLY A 29 -8.13 -35.39 -40.18
C GLY A 29 -7.65 -33.95 -40.12
N ALA A 30 -8.51 -32.97 -39.84
CA ALA A 30 -8.11 -31.57 -39.72
C ALA A 30 -8.03 -31.14 -38.23
N HIS A 31 -7.31 -31.85 -37.38
CA HIS A 31 -6.80 -31.28 -36.18
C HIS A 31 -5.56 -30.44 -36.59
N PRO A 32 -5.56 -29.10 -36.38
CA PRO A 32 -4.30 -28.37 -36.44
C PRO A 32 -3.38 -29.09 -35.43
N ALA A 33 -2.23 -29.58 -35.91
CA ALA A 33 -1.23 -30.12 -35.04
C ALA A 33 -1.02 -29.13 -33.93
N LEU A 34 -1.29 -29.54 -32.69
CA LEU A 34 -0.88 -28.78 -31.51
C LEU A 34 0.64 -28.66 -31.63
N THR A 35 1.10 -27.56 -32.20
CA THR A 35 2.52 -27.22 -32.22
C THR A 35 2.90 -27.08 -30.76
N VAL A 36 3.56 -28.08 -30.21
CA VAL A 36 4.23 -28.00 -28.92
C VAL A 36 5.20 -26.83 -29.06
N ARG A 37 4.79 -25.68 -28.54
CA ARG A 37 5.63 -24.47 -28.57
C ARG A 37 6.85 -24.80 -27.74
N GLU A 38 8.01 -24.94 -28.38
CA GLU A 38 9.24 -25.17 -27.65
C GLU A 38 9.47 -23.99 -26.69
N LEU A 39 9.60 -24.30 -25.41
CA LEU A 39 9.88 -23.29 -24.39
C LEU A 39 11.24 -22.66 -24.68
N THR A 40 11.33 -21.35 -24.58
CA THR A 40 12.60 -20.62 -24.61
C THR A 40 13.48 -21.04 -23.42
N PRO A 41 14.79 -20.82 -23.46
CA PRO A 41 15.66 -21.08 -22.30
C PRO A 41 15.15 -20.42 -21.02
N ARG A 42 14.72 -19.15 -21.09
CA ARG A 42 14.15 -18.40 -19.94
C ARG A 42 12.86 -19.03 -19.41
N GLN A 43 11.99 -19.50 -20.29
CA GLN A 43 10.76 -20.19 -19.86
C GLN A 43 11.07 -21.51 -19.17
N ARG A 44 12.08 -22.27 -19.62
CA ARG A 44 12.53 -23.48 -18.93
C ARG A 44 13.09 -23.19 -17.55
N GLU A 45 13.92 -22.14 -17.42
CA GLU A 45 14.46 -21.72 -16.12
C GLU A 45 13.34 -21.26 -15.16
N PHE A 46 12.36 -20.51 -15.67
CA PHE A 46 11.20 -20.09 -14.87
C PHE A 46 10.38 -21.29 -14.40
N THR A 47 10.08 -22.25 -15.29
CA THR A 47 9.35 -23.47 -14.93
C THR A 47 10.09 -24.25 -13.83
N ALA A 48 11.41 -24.46 -13.98
CA ALA A 48 12.21 -25.15 -12.98
C ALA A 48 12.24 -24.41 -11.62
N TRP A 49 12.30 -23.08 -11.63
CA TRP A 49 12.21 -22.27 -10.42
C TRP A 49 10.80 -22.38 -9.79
N LEU A 50 9.74 -22.29 -10.59
CA LEU A 50 8.37 -22.40 -10.15
C LEU A 50 8.05 -23.77 -9.55
N ASP A 51 8.65 -24.85 -10.07
CA ASP A 51 8.55 -26.20 -9.51
C ASP A 51 9.10 -26.24 -8.07
N GLY A 52 10.22 -25.56 -7.80
CA GLY A 52 10.75 -25.40 -6.45
C GLY A 52 9.79 -24.62 -5.53
N VAL A 53 9.11 -23.59 -6.04
CA VAL A 53 8.08 -22.87 -5.28
C VAL A 53 6.86 -23.76 -5.02
N ARG A 54 6.44 -24.60 -5.98
CA ARG A 54 5.38 -25.59 -5.77
C ARG A 54 5.70 -26.56 -4.63
N GLU A 55 6.92 -27.12 -4.64
CA GLU A 55 7.38 -28.01 -3.56
C GLU A 55 7.35 -27.31 -2.20
N GLU A 56 7.76 -26.04 -2.14
CA GLU A 56 7.72 -25.24 -0.92
C GLU A 56 6.29 -24.98 -0.44
N CYS A 57 5.33 -24.68 -1.35
CA CYS A 57 3.92 -24.54 -1.01
C CYS A 57 3.37 -25.81 -0.37
N ILE A 58 3.59 -26.97 -1.02
CA ILE A 58 3.14 -28.29 -0.49
C ILE A 58 3.81 -28.59 0.85
N ARG A 59 5.10 -28.33 0.99
CA ARG A 59 5.84 -28.51 2.25
C ARG A 59 5.28 -27.67 3.39
N ARG A 60 4.74 -26.47 3.09
CA ARG A 60 4.04 -25.60 4.06
C ARG A 60 2.59 -25.98 4.29
N GLY A 61 2.08 -27.05 3.65
CA GLY A 61 0.75 -27.59 3.86
C GLY A 61 -0.34 -26.97 2.99
N ILE A 62 0.02 -26.19 1.97
CA ILE A 62 -0.92 -25.67 0.98
C ILE A 62 -1.38 -26.80 0.08
N SER A 63 -2.68 -26.86 -0.24
CA SER A 63 -3.27 -27.94 -1.03
C SER A 63 -2.74 -27.99 -2.47
N GLU A 64 -2.59 -29.19 -3.03
CA GLU A 64 -2.20 -29.38 -4.43
C GLU A 64 -3.20 -28.74 -5.41
N GLU A 65 -4.49 -28.70 -5.04
CA GLU A 65 -5.55 -28.06 -5.82
C GLU A 65 -5.31 -26.55 -5.94
N THR A 66 -5.04 -25.88 -4.82
CA THR A 66 -4.77 -24.43 -4.81
C THR A 66 -3.47 -24.11 -5.56
N VAL A 67 -2.41 -24.86 -5.30
CA VAL A 67 -1.13 -24.71 -6.00
C VAL A 67 -1.31 -24.89 -7.52
N GLY A 68 -2.08 -25.92 -7.92
CA GLY A 68 -2.42 -26.15 -9.32
C GLY A 68 -3.19 -24.98 -9.94
N SER A 69 -4.21 -24.47 -9.24
CA SER A 69 -5.03 -23.36 -9.72
C SER A 69 -4.22 -22.06 -9.88
N CYS A 70 -3.22 -21.83 -9.04
CA CYS A 70 -2.39 -20.63 -9.08
C CYS A 70 -1.26 -20.71 -10.13
N PHE A 71 -0.69 -21.90 -10.35
CA PHE A 71 0.55 -22.02 -11.12
C PHE A 71 0.39 -22.73 -12.47
N ASN A 72 -0.77 -23.36 -12.75
CA ASN A 72 -1.01 -23.92 -14.07
C ASN A 72 -1.13 -22.80 -15.09
N GLU A 73 -0.35 -22.91 -16.17
CA GLU A 73 -0.30 -21.90 -17.25
C GLU A 73 0.21 -20.51 -16.81
N LEU A 74 0.86 -20.42 -15.64
CA LEU A 74 1.41 -19.16 -15.18
C LEU A 74 2.59 -18.72 -16.07
N GLU A 75 2.46 -17.53 -16.66
CA GLU A 75 3.48 -16.92 -17.49
C GLU A 75 4.06 -15.68 -16.81
N LEU A 76 5.36 -15.42 -17.05
CA LEU A 76 6.00 -14.18 -16.62
C LEU A 76 5.27 -12.95 -17.20
N LEU A 77 5.31 -11.85 -16.46
CA LEU A 77 4.97 -10.55 -17.03
C LEU A 77 5.95 -10.20 -18.16
N PRO A 78 5.53 -9.49 -19.22
CA PRO A 78 6.41 -9.00 -20.25
C PRO A 78 7.60 -8.21 -19.68
N GLU A 79 8.79 -8.35 -20.26
CA GLU A 79 9.99 -7.61 -19.85
C GLU A 79 9.76 -6.10 -19.81
N THR A 80 9.01 -5.57 -20.77
CA THR A 80 8.64 -4.15 -20.82
C THR A 80 7.91 -3.70 -19.55
N VAL A 81 7.02 -4.54 -19.01
CA VAL A 81 6.30 -4.24 -17.75
C VAL A 81 7.26 -4.28 -16.57
N VAL A 82 8.19 -5.23 -16.55
CA VAL A 82 9.21 -5.35 -15.49
C VAL A 82 10.19 -4.17 -15.55
N GLU A 83 10.63 -3.78 -16.73
CA GLU A 83 11.53 -2.64 -16.95
C GLU A 83 10.83 -1.30 -16.67
N GLU A 84 9.60 -1.12 -17.14
CA GLU A 84 8.78 0.05 -16.81
C GLU A 84 8.55 0.14 -15.30
N THR A 85 8.38 -0.98 -14.64
CA THR A 85 8.17 -1.05 -13.19
C THR A 85 9.47 -0.84 -12.44
N ALA A 86 10.58 -1.41 -12.89
CA ALA A 86 11.91 -1.24 -12.30
C ALA A 86 12.54 0.14 -12.57
N SER A 87 12.28 0.71 -13.75
CA SER A 87 12.74 2.03 -14.17
C SER A 87 11.72 3.12 -13.86
N SER A 88 10.44 2.74 -13.74
CA SER A 88 9.40 3.69 -13.41
C SER A 88 9.58 4.20 -11.98
N HIS A 89 9.25 5.45 -11.84
CA HIS A 89 9.10 6.16 -10.57
C HIS A 89 8.18 5.43 -9.55
N VAL A 90 7.68 4.24 -9.88
CA VAL A 90 6.82 3.39 -9.04
C VAL A 90 7.64 2.68 -7.96
N LEU A 91 8.86 2.19 -8.28
CA LEU A 91 9.79 1.65 -7.26
C LEU A 91 10.38 2.74 -6.37
N ASN A 92 10.41 3.98 -6.87
CA ASN A 92 10.91 5.12 -6.14
C ASN A 92 10.31 6.40 -6.73
N PRO A 93 8.99 6.64 -6.56
CA PRO A 93 8.31 7.83 -7.08
C PRO A 93 8.93 9.12 -6.52
N GLU A 94 9.74 8.97 -5.47
CA GLU A 94 10.42 10.04 -4.77
C GLU A 94 11.74 10.47 -5.42
N LYS A 95 12.40 9.60 -6.19
CA LYS A 95 13.76 9.89 -6.73
C LYS A 95 13.83 11.13 -7.63
N ASN A 96 12.73 11.56 -8.22
CA ASN A 96 12.71 12.65 -9.20
C ASN A 96 11.75 13.80 -8.83
N LEU A 97 11.13 13.75 -7.66
CA LEU A 97 10.30 14.83 -7.16
C LEU A 97 11.03 15.53 -6.01
N SER A 98 10.99 16.86 -5.99
CA SER A 98 11.32 17.56 -4.76
C SER A 98 10.35 17.16 -3.65
N VAL A 99 10.81 17.23 -2.40
CA VAL A 99 9.95 16.92 -1.23
C VAL A 99 8.65 17.72 -1.30
N GLU A 100 8.74 19.00 -1.62
CA GLU A 100 7.57 19.87 -1.73
C GLU A 100 6.61 19.42 -2.86
N ALA A 101 7.13 18.98 -4.00
CA ALA A 101 6.30 18.47 -5.10
C ALA A 101 5.62 17.15 -4.72
N TYR A 102 6.33 16.26 -4.03
CA TYR A 102 5.76 15.01 -3.51
C TYR A 102 4.65 15.31 -2.48
N LEU A 103 4.90 16.16 -1.50
CA LEU A 103 3.92 16.52 -0.48
C LEU A 103 2.66 17.15 -1.08
N ARG A 104 2.79 18.08 -2.04
CA ARG A 104 1.62 18.65 -2.75
C ARG A 104 0.79 17.61 -3.49
N ARG A 105 1.42 16.57 -4.05
CA ARG A 105 0.72 15.47 -4.72
C ARG A 105 -0.02 14.59 -3.72
N MET A 106 0.62 14.26 -2.60
CA MET A 106 0.05 13.34 -1.60
C MET A 106 -0.98 14.01 -0.70
N VAL A 107 -0.78 15.30 -0.37
CA VAL A 107 -1.67 16.09 0.49
C VAL A 107 -2.49 17.07 -0.38
N SER A 108 -3.21 16.52 -1.35
CA SER A 108 -4.08 17.33 -2.21
C SER A 108 -5.35 17.75 -1.47
N LYS A 109 -5.92 18.90 -1.87
CA LYS A 109 -7.18 19.39 -1.29
C LYS A 109 -8.31 18.35 -1.40
N ASP A 110 -8.43 17.68 -2.53
CA ASP A 110 -9.42 16.61 -2.74
C ASP A 110 -9.25 15.48 -1.72
N ARG A 111 -8.01 15.02 -1.50
CA ARG A 111 -7.73 13.97 -0.51
C ARG A 111 -8.01 14.43 0.92
N VAL A 112 -7.70 15.68 1.25
CA VAL A 112 -8.01 16.27 2.58
C VAL A 112 -9.51 16.31 2.80
N THR A 113 -10.28 16.90 1.88
CA THR A 113 -11.74 17.04 2.01
C THR A 113 -12.43 15.69 2.05
N LYS A 114 -12.04 14.74 1.16
CA LYS A 114 -12.57 13.37 1.17
C LYS A 114 -12.22 12.64 2.46
N GLY A 115 -10.97 12.74 2.92
CA GLY A 115 -10.53 12.14 4.18
C GLY A 115 -11.28 12.69 5.40
N ALA A 116 -11.51 13.99 5.44
CA ALA A 116 -12.29 14.64 6.52
C ALA A 116 -13.74 14.14 6.54
N ALA A 117 -14.39 14.04 5.39
CA ALA A 117 -15.75 13.51 5.29
C ALA A 117 -15.83 12.05 5.77
N LEU A 118 -14.92 11.18 5.29
CA LEU A 118 -14.84 9.77 5.67
C LEU A 118 -14.47 9.57 7.15
N MET A 119 -13.61 10.41 7.71
CA MET A 119 -13.30 10.36 9.13
C MET A 119 -14.53 10.66 10.01
N VAL A 120 -15.42 11.56 9.56
CA VAL A 120 -16.67 11.84 10.24
C VAL A 120 -17.68 10.71 10.03
N GLU A 121 -17.83 10.22 8.80
CA GLU A 121 -18.73 9.12 8.44
C GLU A 121 -18.45 7.85 9.24
N HIS A 122 -17.18 7.49 9.39
CA HIS A 122 -16.75 6.27 10.09
C HIS A 122 -16.27 6.52 11.53
N ALA A 123 -16.68 7.63 12.15
CA ALA A 123 -16.16 8.06 13.45
C ALA A 123 -16.34 7.00 14.55
N GLU A 124 -17.46 6.29 14.60
CA GLU A 124 -17.72 5.26 15.62
C GLU A 124 -16.72 4.11 15.50
N LEU A 125 -16.54 3.56 14.31
CA LEU A 125 -15.60 2.49 14.01
C LEU A 125 -14.15 2.93 14.29
N LEU A 126 -13.76 4.08 13.80
CA LEU A 126 -12.41 4.61 13.99
C LEU A 126 -12.07 4.85 15.46
N ASN A 127 -13.02 5.36 16.25
CA ASN A 127 -12.85 5.55 17.69
C ASN A 127 -12.82 4.21 18.46
N GLU A 128 -13.53 3.19 17.98
CA GLU A 128 -13.42 1.83 18.52
C GLU A 128 -12.03 1.25 18.29
N VAL A 129 -11.52 1.34 17.05
CA VAL A 129 -10.18 0.89 16.69
C VAL A 129 -9.11 1.67 17.48
N GLU A 130 -9.25 2.99 17.64
CA GLU A 130 -8.33 3.77 18.48
C GLU A 130 -8.30 3.29 19.93
N ARG A 131 -9.45 3.00 20.53
CA ARG A 131 -9.51 2.48 21.92
C ARG A 131 -8.81 1.13 22.07
N GLU A 132 -8.87 0.28 21.06
CA GLU A 132 -8.30 -1.07 21.08
C GLU A 132 -6.79 -1.08 20.76
N TYR A 133 -6.38 -0.31 19.77
CA TYR A 133 -5.02 -0.34 19.25
C TYR A 133 -4.18 0.88 19.64
N GLY A 134 -4.79 1.98 20.05
CA GLY A 134 -4.12 3.22 20.41
C GLY A 134 -3.63 4.04 19.20
N VAL A 135 -4.06 3.72 17.99
CA VAL A 135 -3.74 4.44 16.76
C VAL A 135 -4.87 5.44 16.46
N PRO A 136 -4.58 6.73 16.33
CA PRO A 136 -5.62 7.74 16.16
C PRO A 136 -6.28 7.69 14.76
N PRO A 137 -7.58 8.05 14.68
CA PRO A 137 -8.38 8.07 13.45
C PRO A 137 -7.71 8.75 12.28
N GLU A 138 -7.15 9.93 12.49
CA GLU A 138 -6.51 10.73 11.45
C GLU A 138 -5.32 10.03 10.80
N ILE A 139 -4.58 9.20 11.55
CA ILE A 139 -3.45 8.43 11.01
C ILE A 139 -3.94 7.28 10.13
N LEU A 140 -4.98 6.55 10.59
CA LEU A 140 -5.57 5.46 9.81
C LEU A 140 -6.16 5.97 8.50
N VAL A 141 -6.92 7.07 8.56
CA VAL A 141 -7.53 7.68 7.38
C VAL A 141 -6.46 8.24 6.42
N ALA A 142 -5.38 8.84 6.95
CA ALA A 142 -4.31 9.35 6.11
C ALA A 142 -3.55 8.23 5.38
N ILE A 143 -3.21 7.13 6.07
CA ILE A 143 -2.59 5.94 5.46
C ILE A 143 -3.54 5.36 4.40
N TRP A 144 -4.79 5.12 4.74
CA TRP A 144 -5.81 4.60 3.81
C TRP A 144 -5.95 5.48 2.56
N GLY A 145 -5.92 6.82 2.74
CA GLY A 145 -5.98 7.77 1.65
C GLY A 145 -4.74 7.73 0.73
N ILE A 146 -3.56 7.49 1.28
CA ILE A 146 -2.31 7.43 0.50
C ILE A 146 -2.17 6.07 -0.18
N GLU A 147 -2.44 4.96 0.53
CA GLU A 147 -2.23 3.61 0.02
C GLU A 147 -3.23 3.22 -1.07
N SER A 148 -4.51 3.49 -0.88
CA SER A 148 -5.56 3.00 -1.77
C SER A 148 -6.55 4.06 -2.24
N HIS A 149 -6.24 5.35 -2.05
CA HIS A 149 -7.19 6.43 -2.32
C HIS A 149 -8.57 6.19 -1.66
N PHE A 150 -8.53 5.82 -0.38
CA PHE A 150 -9.71 5.45 0.41
C PHE A 150 -10.47 4.25 -0.19
N GLY A 151 -9.76 3.19 -0.51
CA GLY A 151 -10.29 1.98 -1.10
C GLY A 151 -10.66 2.09 -2.59
N GLY A 152 -10.51 3.27 -3.19
CA GLY A 152 -10.87 3.51 -4.59
C GLY A 152 -9.91 2.89 -5.60
N PHE A 153 -8.69 2.56 -5.19
CA PHE A 153 -7.70 1.89 -6.03
C PHE A 153 -6.82 0.99 -5.17
N GLN A 154 -6.86 -0.31 -5.42
CA GLN A 154 -6.13 -1.34 -4.67
C GLN A 154 -5.04 -2.03 -5.51
N GLY A 155 -4.81 -1.54 -6.72
CA GLY A 155 -3.97 -2.16 -7.74
C GLY A 155 -4.83 -2.86 -8.80
N GLU A 156 -4.16 -3.29 -9.90
CA GLU A 156 -4.82 -3.92 -11.07
C GLU A 156 -4.03 -5.15 -11.57
N HIS A 157 -2.97 -5.52 -10.85
CA HIS A 157 -2.13 -6.66 -11.23
C HIS A 157 -2.59 -7.93 -10.54
N ASP A 158 -2.55 -9.05 -11.27
CA ASP A 158 -2.59 -10.38 -10.67
C ASP A 158 -1.36 -10.56 -9.77
N CYS A 159 -1.57 -10.63 -8.46
CA CYS A 159 -0.49 -10.70 -7.47
C CYS A 159 0.32 -12.00 -7.57
N ILE A 160 -0.29 -13.12 -7.95
CA ILE A 160 0.42 -14.37 -8.15
C ILE A 160 1.43 -14.22 -9.29
N ARG A 161 0.97 -13.66 -10.41
CA ARG A 161 1.82 -13.43 -11.58
C ARG A 161 2.90 -12.38 -11.32
N ALA A 162 2.56 -11.30 -10.64
CA ALA A 162 3.50 -10.24 -10.28
C ALA A 162 4.60 -10.77 -9.35
N LEU A 163 4.23 -11.47 -8.28
CA LEU A 163 5.17 -12.03 -7.32
C LEU A 163 6.03 -13.15 -7.91
N ALA A 164 5.44 -14.01 -8.78
CA ALA A 164 6.18 -15.03 -9.49
C ALA A 164 7.24 -14.42 -10.42
N THR A 165 6.89 -13.35 -11.14
CA THR A 165 7.82 -12.64 -12.00
C THR A 165 8.97 -12.02 -11.19
N LEU A 166 8.64 -11.27 -10.13
CA LEU A 166 9.64 -10.63 -9.27
C LEU A 166 10.50 -11.66 -8.52
N GLY A 167 9.90 -12.76 -8.05
CA GLY A 167 10.60 -13.85 -7.38
C GLY A 167 11.62 -14.51 -8.29
N PHE A 168 11.26 -14.76 -9.54
CA PHE A 168 12.17 -15.33 -10.53
C PHE A 168 13.29 -14.37 -10.93
N GLU A 169 12.98 -13.09 -11.21
CA GLU A 169 13.98 -12.09 -11.64
C GLU A 169 14.93 -11.69 -10.50
N HIS A 170 14.43 -11.64 -9.26
CA HIS A 170 15.17 -11.18 -8.10
C HIS A 170 15.42 -12.29 -7.05
N ARG A 171 15.49 -13.55 -7.46
CA ARG A 171 15.62 -14.74 -6.60
C ARG A 171 16.77 -14.72 -5.58
N HIS A 172 17.76 -13.87 -5.81
CA HIS A 172 18.88 -13.70 -4.88
C HIS A 172 18.75 -12.48 -3.96
N TRP A 173 17.70 -11.70 -4.13
CA TRP A 173 17.50 -10.50 -3.33
C TRP A 173 16.90 -10.81 -1.96
N LYS A 174 17.59 -10.40 -0.90
CA LYS A 174 17.16 -10.59 0.50
C LYS A 174 16.69 -12.03 0.83
N GLY A 175 17.40 -13.04 0.33
CA GLY A 175 17.07 -14.44 0.65
C GLY A 175 15.75 -14.91 0.06
N ASP A 176 15.54 -14.61 -1.24
CA ASP A 176 14.32 -14.96 -1.98
C ASP A 176 13.02 -14.34 -1.41
N TYR A 177 13.10 -13.05 -1.15
CA TYR A 177 11.98 -12.30 -0.55
C TYR A 177 10.67 -12.47 -1.33
N PHE A 178 10.68 -12.22 -2.66
CA PHE A 178 9.45 -12.28 -3.47
C PHE A 178 8.94 -13.70 -3.67
N GLY A 179 9.81 -14.71 -3.73
CA GLY A 179 9.39 -16.11 -3.74
C GLY A 179 8.67 -16.52 -2.46
N ASN A 180 9.15 -16.04 -1.31
CA ASN A 180 8.44 -16.24 -0.05
C ASN A 180 7.10 -15.51 0.00
N GLU A 181 7.02 -14.26 -0.51
CA GLU A 181 5.74 -13.54 -0.59
C GLU A 181 4.77 -14.24 -1.56
N LEU A 182 5.26 -14.88 -2.65
CA LEU A 182 4.43 -15.69 -3.53
C LEU A 182 3.82 -16.89 -2.80
N VAL A 183 4.59 -17.61 -1.99
CA VAL A 183 4.07 -18.72 -1.18
C VAL A 183 2.99 -18.24 -0.20
N GLU A 184 3.22 -17.10 0.46
CA GLU A 184 2.21 -16.53 1.36
C GLU A 184 0.97 -16.05 0.59
N ALA A 185 1.11 -15.54 -0.65
CA ALA A 185 -0.03 -15.18 -1.50
C ALA A 185 -0.89 -16.39 -1.89
N VAL A 186 -0.26 -17.51 -2.26
CA VAL A 186 -0.96 -18.78 -2.53
C VAL A 186 -1.68 -19.29 -1.29
N ARG A 187 -1.08 -19.14 -0.12
CA ARG A 187 -1.67 -19.52 1.16
C ARG A 187 -2.93 -18.71 1.48
N ILE A 188 -2.98 -17.40 1.17
CA ILE A 188 -4.19 -16.57 1.34
C ILE A 188 -5.38 -17.16 0.55
N ILE A 189 -5.11 -17.67 -0.65
CA ILE A 189 -6.12 -18.34 -1.49
C ILE A 189 -6.54 -19.67 -0.88
N ASP A 190 -5.57 -20.47 -0.42
CA ASP A 190 -5.83 -21.80 0.18
C ASP A 190 -6.66 -21.71 1.47
N GLU A 191 -6.44 -20.67 2.28
CA GLU A 191 -7.22 -20.37 3.48
C GLU A 191 -8.62 -19.78 3.17
N GLY A 192 -8.94 -19.52 1.88
CA GLY A 192 -10.26 -19.09 1.42
C GLY A 192 -10.58 -17.61 1.66
N HIS A 193 -9.57 -16.77 1.93
CA HIS A 193 -9.77 -15.33 2.09
C HIS A 193 -10.16 -14.67 0.77
N VAL A 194 -9.65 -15.17 -0.35
CA VAL A 194 -9.92 -14.66 -1.71
C VAL A 194 -9.90 -15.83 -2.71
N LEU A 195 -10.63 -15.69 -3.82
CA LEU A 195 -10.62 -16.73 -4.87
C LEU A 195 -9.37 -16.62 -5.74
N PRO A 196 -8.91 -17.74 -6.35
CA PRO A 196 -7.90 -17.70 -7.41
C PRO A 196 -8.34 -16.74 -8.52
N GLY A 197 -7.44 -15.88 -8.99
CA GLY A 197 -7.73 -14.87 -10.01
C GLY A 197 -8.36 -13.57 -9.48
N ASP A 198 -8.87 -13.54 -8.24
CA ASP A 198 -9.37 -12.32 -7.59
C ASP A 198 -8.30 -11.66 -6.70
N LEU A 199 -7.15 -12.30 -6.50
CA LEU A 199 -6.04 -11.74 -5.73
C LEU A 199 -5.33 -10.66 -6.55
N VAL A 200 -5.96 -9.50 -6.60
CA VAL A 200 -5.48 -8.33 -7.33
C VAL A 200 -4.83 -7.35 -6.35
N GLY A 201 -3.77 -6.71 -6.79
CA GLY A 201 -3.03 -5.74 -5.97
C GLY A 201 -2.04 -4.92 -6.77
N SER A 202 -1.00 -4.42 -6.09
CA SER A 202 0.06 -3.66 -6.75
C SER A 202 0.96 -4.57 -7.61
N TRP A 203 1.71 -3.95 -8.51
CA TRP A 203 2.73 -4.63 -9.31
C TRP A 203 3.80 -5.37 -8.47
N ALA A 204 3.99 -4.97 -7.21
CA ALA A 204 4.91 -5.59 -6.25
C ALA A 204 4.23 -6.61 -5.33
N GLY A 205 2.94 -6.91 -5.54
CA GLY A 205 2.18 -7.88 -4.77
C GLY A 205 1.59 -7.36 -3.46
N ALA A 206 1.51 -6.03 -3.26
CA ALA A 206 0.83 -5.46 -2.12
C ALA A 206 -0.69 -5.54 -2.28
N LEU A 207 -1.40 -5.91 -1.21
CA LEU A 207 -2.78 -6.38 -1.20
C LEU A 207 -3.75 -5.42 -0.52
N GLY A 208 -4.93 -5.32 -1.09
CA GLY A 208 -6.10 -4.71 -0.50
C GLY A 208 -5.95 -3.22 -0.19
N GLN A 209 -6.85 -2.69 0.61
CA GLN A 209 -6.88 -1.26 0.96
C GLN A 209 -5.71 -0.85 1.89
N CYS A 210 -5.12 -1.82 2.60
CA CYS A 210 -3.96 -1.63 3.47
C CYS A 210 -2.63 -1.66 2.71
N GLN A 211 -2.60 -2.13 1.47
CA GLN A 211 -1.39 -2.41 0.70
C GLN A 211 -0.37 -3.26 1.48
N PHE A 212 -0.87 -4.33 2.13
CA PHE A 212 -0.05 -5.29 2.84
C PHE A 212 0.66 -6.25 1.89
N MET A 213 1.92 -6.53 2.17
CA MET A 213 2.56 -7.71 1.58
C MET A 213 1.87 -8.98 2.12
N PRO A 214 1.80 -10.08 1.34
CA PRO A 214 1.16 -11.32 1.76
C PRO A 214 1.59 -11.82 3.14
N SER A 215 2.88 -11.76 3.45
CA SER A 215 3.39 -12.13 4.77
C SER A 215 2.89 -11.24 5.90
N ASN A 216 2.62 -9.96 5.64
CA ASN A 216 2.03 -9.04 6.61
C ASN A 216 0.53 -9.32 6.79
N PHE A 217 -0.18 -9.75 5.74
CA PHE A 217 -1.56 -10.20 5.85
C PHE A 217 -1.68 -11.31 6.90
N HIS A 218 -0.95 -12.41 6.79
CA HIS A 218 -1.01 -13.52 7.74
C HIS A 218 -0.65 -13.15 9.18
N ARG A 219 0.22 -12.16 9.36
CA ARG A 219 0.69 -11.78 10.70
C ARG A 219 -0.19 -10.74 11.37
N TYR A 220 -0.81 -9.87 10.60
CA TYR A 220 -1.39 -8.64 11.13
C TYR A 220 -2.81 -8.34 10.67
N ALA A 221 -3.34 -9.01 9.64
CA ALA A 221 -4.73 -8.86 9.26
C ALA A 221 -5.66 -9.35 10.38
N VAL A 222 -6.76 -8.66 10.57
CA VAL A 222 -7.73 -8.88 11.65
C VAL A 222 -9.12 -9.02 11.06
N ASP A 223 -9.84 -10.06 11.45
CA ASP A 223 -11.27 -10.21 11.28
C ASP A 223 -11.96 -9.42 12.42
N LYS A 224 -12.31 -8.17 12.16
CA LYS A 224 -12.87 -7.27 13.16
C LYS A 224 -14.39 -7.33 13.22
N ASP A 225 -15.05 -7.62 12.11
CA ASP A 225 -16.50 -7.76 12.07
C ASP A 225 -16.98 -9.17 12.46
N GLY A 226 -16.07 -10.15 12.59
CA GLY A 226 -16.31 -11.47 13.13
C GLY A 226 -17.00 -12.42 12.15
N ASP A 227 -16.90 -12.17 10.84
CA ASP A 227 -17.50 -13.00 9.80
C ASP A 227 -16.70 -14.28 9.48
N GLY A 228 -15.50 -14.44 10.09
CA GLY A 228 -14.58 -15.57 9.91
C GLY A 228 -13.50 -15.32 8.86
N ARG A 229 -13.37 -14.12 8.35
CA ARG A 229 -12.37 -13.72 7.35
C ARG A 229 -11.75 -12.37 7.70
N ALA A 230 -10.48 -12.20 7.43
CA ALA A 230 -9.83 -10.90 7.48
C ALA A 230 -9.90 -10.25 6.09
N ASP A 231 -11.03 -9.59 5.75
CA ASP A 231 -11.26 -8.99 4.43
C ASP A 231 -10.70 -7.56 4.34
N ILE A 232 -9.41 -7.45 4.08
CA ILE A 232 -8.75 -6.14 3.87
C ILE A 232 -9.08 -5.48 2.52
N TRP A 233 -9.90 -6.12 1.70
CA TRP A 233 -10.32 -5.58 0.38
C TRP A 233 -11.65 -4.85 0.44
N ARG A 234 -12.61 -5.31 1.29
CA ARG A 234 -14.01 -4.82 1.27
C ARG A 234 -14.53 -4.43 2.64
N SER A 235 -14.09 -5.08 3.73
CA SER A 235 -14.55 -4.80 5.10
C SER A 235 -13.76 -3.65 5.72
N LEU A 236 -14.36 -2.46 5.88
CA LEU A 236 -13.71 -1.33 6.55
C LEU A 236 -13.36 -1.61 8.02
N PRO A 237 -14.17 -2.36 8.81
CA PRO A 237 -13.74 -2.82 10.13
C PRO A 237 -12.41 -3.55 10.09
N ASP A 238 -12.23 -4.50 9.17
CA ASP A 238 -11.02 -5.30 9.02
C ASP A 238 -9.85 -4.47 8.52
N VAL A 239 -10.10 -3.58 7.55
CA VAL A 239 -9.10 -2.66 7.00
C VAL A 239 -8.49 -1.82 8.12
N PHE A 240 -9.32 -1.12 8.90
CA PHE A 240 -8.81 -0.22 9.95
C PHE A 240 -8.20 -0.97 11.12
N ALA A 241 -8.79 -2.09 11.53
CA ALA A 241 -8.22 -2.93 12.59
C ALA A 241 -6.88 -3.55 12.17
N SER A 242 -6.76 -4.03 10.92
CA SER A 242 -5.53 -4.59 10.39
C SER A 242 -4.41 -3.54 10.31
N MET A 243 -4.69 -2.35 9.78
CA MET A 243 -3.71 -1.25 9.76
C MET A 243 -3.26 -0.85 11.17
N ALA A 244 -4.22 -0.72 12.10
CA ALA A 244 -3.94 -0.36 13.48
C ALA A 244 -3.14 -1.44 14.20
N ASN A 245 -3.47 -2.73 13.98
CA ASN A 245 -2.74 -3.86 14.52
C ASN A 245 -1.28 -3.89 14.02
N PHE A 246 -1.08 -3.68 12.72
CA PHE A 246 0.26 -3.61 12.12
C PHE A 246 1.08 -2.45 12.70
N LEU A 247 0.49 -1.25 12.82
CA LEU A 247 1.13 -0.09 13.44
C LEU A 247 1.51 -0.37 14.91
N LYS A 248 0.64 -1.03 15.67
CA LYS A 248 0.87 -1.35 17.09
C LYS A 248 1.92 -2.45 17.25
N GLN A 249 1.77 -3.59 16.55
CA GLN A 249 2.56 -4.79 16.80
C GLN A 249 3.94 -4.77 16.14
N TYR A 250 4.00 -4.31 14.89
CA TYR A 250 5.24 -4.29 14.11
C TYR A 250 5.91 -2.93 14.08
N CYS A 251 5.11 -1.87 13.88
CA CYS A 251 5.65 -0.53 13.73
C CYS A 251 6.00 0.14 15.06
N GLU A 252 5.63 -0.45 16.20
CA GLU A 252 5.88 0.07 17.55
C GLU A 252 5.24 1.44 17.79
N TRP A 253 3.97 1.59 17.38
CA TRP A 253 3.21 2.82 17.60
C TRP A 253 3.10 3.14 19.09
N ASN A 254 3.44 4.40 19.47
CA ASN A 254 3.30 4.88 20.84
C ASN A 254 1.97 5.66 20.99
N PRO A 255 0.95 5.12 21.72
CA PRO A 255 -0.35 5.76 21.87
C PRO A 255 -0.31 7.08 22.68
N ASN A 256 0.78 7.33 23.39
CA ASN A 256 0.92 8.50 24.26
C ASN A 256 1.52 9.71 23.53
N VAL A 257 1.91 9.57 22.25
CA VAL A 257 2.55 10.63 21.47
C VAL A 257 1.69 11.00 20.27
N ARG A 258 1.22 12.23 20.25
CA ARG A 258 0.50 12.85 19.13
C ARG A 258 1.05 14.27 18.94
N PRO A 259 1.21 14.72 17.69
CA PRO A 259 1.15 14.02 16.40
C PRO A 259 2.38 13.13 16.14
N ALA A 260 2.43 12.43 15.00
CA ALA A 260 3.63 11.68 14.59
C ALA A 260 4.77 12.62 14.16
N GLY A 261 4.42 13.71 13.51
CA GLY A 261 5.32 14.76 13.08
C GLY A 261 4.52 15.93 12.48
N PHE A 262 5.15 17.05 12.23
CA PHE A 262 4.50 18.24 11.68
C PHE A 262 5.49 19.20 11.03
N ARG A 263 4.97 19.96 10.08
CA ARG A 263 5.72 20.96 9.34
C ARG A 263 6.04 22.16 10.24
N VAL A 264 7.27 22.69 10.13
CA VAL A 264 7.77 23.78 10.93
C VAL A 264 8.47 24.83 10.07
N THR A 265 8.62 26.03 10.61
CA THR A 265 9.60 27.01 10.16
C THR A 265 10.79 27.02 11.12
N VAL A 266 11.96 27.34 10.61
CA VAL A 266 13.19 27.46 11.40
C VAL A 266 13.67 28.90 11.27
N GLU A 267 13.71 29.61 12.40
CA GLU A 267 14.22 31.00 12.46
C GLU A 267 15.63 31.02 13.06
N GLY A 268 16.55 31.61 12.34
CA GLY A 268 17.95 31.78 12.78
C GLY A 268 18.85 30.56 12.50
N ASP A 269 20.15 30.76 12.71
CA ASP A 269 21.22 29.77 12.45
C ASP A 269 21.74 29.07 13.72
N GLN A 270 20.95 29.05 14.78
CA GLN A 270 21.42 28.64 16.12
C GLN A 270 21.37 27.16 16.40
N LEU A 271 20.78 26.35 15.49
CA LEU A 271 20.70 24.90 15.71
C LEU A 271 22.01 24.23 15.31
N PRO A 272 22.58 23.37 16.18
CA PRO A 272 23.75 22.57 15.84
C PRO A 272 23.44 21.61 14.70
N GLU A 273 24.41 21.34 13.84
CA GLU A 273 24.24 20.41 12.69
C GLU A 273 23.93 18.97 13.12
N ASP A 274 24.35 18.55 14.31
CA ASP A 274 24.13 17.21 14.83
C ASP A 274 22.66 16.90 15.18
N VAL A 275 21.79 17.92 15.27
CA VAL A 275 20.35 17.78 15.54
C VAL A 275 19.48 17.95 14.27
N ILE A 276 20.09 18.31 13.12
CA ILE A 276 19.43 18.50 11.85
C ILE A 276 19.73 17.29 10.95
N GLY A 277 18.69 16.57 10.52
CA GLY A 277 18.80 15.45 9.59
C GLY A 277 18.18 15.75 8.22
N GLY A 278 18.72 15.18 7.16
CA GLY A 278 18.08 15.19 5.84
C GLY A 278 16.99 14.12 5.75
N TRP A 279 17.34 12.95 6.20
CA TRP A 279 16.48 11.76 6.14
C TRP A 279 16.44 11.06 7.50
N TRP A 280 15.30 10.50 7.85
CA TRP A 280 15.19 9.65 9.03
C TRP A 280 16.05 8.38 8.83
N GLY A 281 17.00 8.14 9.71
CA GLY A 281 17.96 7.03 9.59
C GLY A 281 19.41 7.51 9.61
N GLU A 282 19.66 8.79 9.30
CA GLU A 282 20.90 9.44 9.68
C GLU A 282 21.02 9.43 11.22
N ARG A 283 22.22 9.11 11.73
CA ARG A 283 22.47 9.13 13.19
C ARG A 283 22.46 10.56 13.67
N LYS A 284 21.31 11.01 14.14
CA LYS A 284 21.15 12.33 14.80
C LYS A 284 20.83 12.10 16.27
N THR A 285 21.19 13.07 17.09
CA THR A 285 20.90 13.03 18.52
C THR A 285 19.47 13.52 18.74
N PRO A 286 18.50 12.66 19.13
CA PRO A 286 17.16 13.13 19.44
C PRO A 286 17.19 14.13 20.60
N LYS A 287 16.35 15.15 20.51
CA LYS A 287 16.15 16.14 21.57
C LYS A 287 14.66 16.23 21.90
N PRO A 288 14.29 16.64 23.12
CA PRO A 288 12.89 16.94 23.42
C PRO A 288 12.35 18.00 22.45
N ALA A 289 11.08 17.91 22.06
CA ALA A 289 10.45 18.91 21.17
C ALA A 289 10.59 20.34 21.71
N SER A 290 10.55 20.52 23.03
CA SER A 290 10.81 21.82 23.68
C SER A 290 12.16 22.42 23.33
N TYR A 291 13.20 21.62 23.14
CA TYR A 291 14.52 22.09 22.72
C TYR A 291 14.45 22.85 21.38
N PHE A 292 13.79 22.26 20.39
CA PHE A 292 13.63 22.88 19.08
C PHE A 292 12.77 24.14 19.15
N LEU A 293 11.65 24.09 19.91
CA LEU A 293 10.77 25.25 20.08
C LEU A 293 11.47 26.44 20.72
N TRP A 294 12.40 26.21 21.67
CA TRP A 294 13.19 27.28 22.31
C TRP A 294 14.32 27.78 21.41
N ASN A 295 14.72 27.01 20.41
CA ASN A 295 15.81 27.39 19.48
C ASN A 295 15.28 27.80 18.09
N GLY A 296 14.14 28.47 18.02
CA GLY A 296 13.64 29.11 16.81
C GLY A 296 12.83 28.22 15.85
N VAL A 297 12.52 26.97 16.25
CA VAL A 297 11.62 26.12 15.47
C VAL A 297 10.15 26.41 15.83
N LYS A 298 9.34 26.77 14.84
CA LYS A 298 7.94 27.14 15.04
C LYS A 298 7.03 26.24 14.23
N PRO A 299 6.01 25.59 14.85
CA PRO A 299 4.97 24.88 14.09
C PRO A 299 4.24 25.81 13.12
N LEU A 300 3.97 25.35 11.91
CA LEU A 300 3.15 26.10 10.95
C LEU A 300 1.67 26.15 11.37
N HIS A 301 1.20 25.16 12.11
CA HIS A 301 -0.17 25.09 12.61
C HIS A 301 -0.18 25.23 14.13
N ASN A 302 -0.88 26.26 14.63
CA ASN A 302 -0.93 26.59 16.08
C ASN A 302 -1.84 25.67 16.90
N THR A 303 -2.57 24.75 16.27
CA THR A 303 -3.58 23.90 16.94
C THR A 303 -3.00 22.68 17.63
N LEU A 304 -1.72 22.39 17.46
CA LEU A 304 -1.08 21.17 17.96
C LEU A 304 -0.74 21.30 19.45
N ARG A 305 -1.34 20.44 20.27
CA ARG A 305 -0.87 20.18 21.64
C ARG A 305 0.38 19.31 21.56
N LEU A 306 1.55 19.94 21.47
CA LEU A 306 2.82 19.22 21.37
C LEU A 306 3.21 18.63 22.73
N PRO A 307 3.53 17.33 22.79
CA PRO A 307 4.19 16.75 23.96
C PRO A 307 5.63 17.29 24.03
N ARG A 308 5.82 18.37 24.81
CA ARG A 308 7.10 19.11 24.88
C ARG A 308 8.29 18.23 25.25
N SER A 309 8.06 17.15 25.99
CA SER A 309 9.08 16.18 26.40
C SER A 309 9.33 15.06 25.38
N ALA A 310 8.51 14.95 24.30
CA ALA A 310 8.67 13.89 23.32
C ALA A 310 10.01 14.04 22.57
N GLU A 311 10.71 12.93 22.43
CA GLU A 311 11.90 12.86 21.60
C GLU A 311 11.57 13.19 20.15
N SER A 312 12.37 14.06 19.56
CA SER A 312 12.15 14.61 18.23
C SER A 312 13.45 14.75 17.46
N VAL A 313 13.34 14.74 16.15
CA VAL A 313 14.42 15.04 15.21
C VAL A 313 13.91 16.09 14.21
N LEU A 314 14.72 17.11 13.95
CA LEU A 314 14.42 18.10 12.91
C LEU A 314 14.92 17.56 11.57
N LEU A 315 14.00 17.41 10.61
CA LEU A 315 14.29 16.95 9.25
C LEU A 315 14.27 18.15 8.29
N MET A 316 15.32 18.30 7.50
CA MET A 316 15.46 19.31 6.46
C MET A 316 16.07 18.66 5.21
N PRO A 317 15.30 17.80 4.50
CA PRO A 317 15.83 16.94 3.44
C PRO A 317 16.35 17.70 2.22
N GLU A 318 15.91 18.93 2.00
CA GLU A 318 16.37 19.82 0.91
C GLU A 318 17.19 21.01 1.47
N GLY A 319 17.70 20.88 2.69
CA GLY A 319 18.49 21.93 3.33
C GLY A 319 17.65 23.07 3.91
N LYS A 320 18.32 24.21 4.20
CA LYS A 320 17.71 25.35 4.92
C LYS A 320 16.62 26.07 4.14
N ASP A 321 16.66 26.00 2.82
CA ASP A 321 15.68 26.65 1.94
C ASP A 321 14.50 25.76 1.59
N GLY A 322 14.56 24.48 1.99
CA GLY A 322 13.52 23.50 1.76
C GLY A 322 12.53 23.37 2.92
N PRO A 323 11.57 22.42 2.80
CA PRO A 323 10.61 22.15 3.87
C PRO A 323 11.31 21.57 5.10
N ALA A 324 10.97 22.11 6.28
CA ALA A 324 11.43 21.61 7.57
C ALA A 324 10.30 20.88 8.30
N PHE A 325 10.64 19.79 8.97
CA PHE A 325 9.69 18.90 9.63
C PHE A 325 10.21 18.47 11.00
N LEU A 326 9.43 18.62 12.06
CA LEU A 326 9.76 18.05 13.36
C LEU A 326 9.09 16.68 13.49
N ALA A 327 9.91 15.63 13.42
CA ALA A 327 9.50 14.25 13.52
C ALA A 327 9.58 13.76 14.96
N LEU A 328 8.50 13.16 15.47
CA LEU A 328 8.42 12.54 16.78
C LEU A 328 8.55 11.00 16.66
N CYS A 329 8.52 10.26 17.77
CA CYS A 329 8.74 8.81 17.74
C CYS A 329 7.78 8.04 16.80
N ASN A 330 6.52 8.46 16.69
CA ASN A 330 5.55 7.83 15.79
C ASN A 330 5.81 8.09 14.30
N PHE A 331 6.63 9.06 13.97
CA PHE A 331 7.13 9.21 12.60
C PHE A 331 7.91 7.97 12.15
N ARG A 332 8.71 7.40 13.07
CA ARG A 332 9.41 6.14 12.82
C ARG A 332 8.44 4.96 12.65
N ALA A 333 7.34 4.94 13.40
CA ALA A 333 6.31 3.92 13.22
C ALA A 333 5.71 3.98 11.79
N ILE A 334 5.41 5.17 11.28
CA ILE A 334 4.93 5.34 9.90
C ILE A 334 6.01 4.89 8.90
N MET A 335 7.30 5.19 9.14
CA MET A 335 8.38 4.70 8.27
C MET A 335 8.59 3.19 8.31
N ARG A 336 8.11 2.48 9.34
CA ARG A 336 8.10 1.01 9.35
C ARG A 336 6.94 0.45 8.54
N TYR A 337 5.86 1.20 8.40
CA TYR A 337 4.77 0.85 7.47
C TYR A 337 5.28 0.92 6.02
N ASN A 338 5.90 2.03 5.66
CA ASN A 338 6.56 2.24 4.37
C ASN A 338 7.89 2.99 4.58
N PRO A 339 9.06 2.39 4.22
CA PRO A 339 10.39 2.90 4.57
C PRO A 339 10.82 4.13 3.75
N SER A 340 9.99 5.16 3.74
CA SER A 340 10.21 6.43 3.05
C SER A 340 9.96 7.61 3.99
N THR A 341 10.93 8.53 4.06
CA THR A 341 10.80 9.78 4.83
C THR A 341 9.71 10.66 4.24
N ASN A 342 9.62 10.77 2.91
CA ASN A 342 8.59 11.55 2.22
C ASN A 342 7.20 11.00 2.47
N TYR A 343 7.06 9.67 2.47
CA TYR A 343 5.81 9.01 2.84
C TYR A 343 5.38 9.37 4.27
N ALA A 344 6.29 9.26 5.23
CA ALA A 344 5.96 9.56 6.62
C ALA A 344 5.63 11.05 6.83
N MET A 345 6.30 11.98 6.11
CA MET A 345 5.91 13.38 6.08
C MET A 345 4.50 13.57 5.50
N ALA A 346 4.19 12.92 4.38
CA ALA A 346 2.89 13.03 3.72
C ALA A 346 1.76 12.49 4.60
N VAL A 347 1.93 11.31 5.22
CA VAL A 347 0.95 10.76 6.17
C VAL A 347 0.73 11.72 7.33
N SER A 348 1.82 12.24 7.94
CA SER A 348 1.72 13.14 9.08
C SER A 348 1.02 14.45 8.73
N MET A 349 1.33 15.02 7.55
CA MET A 349 0.68 16.24 7.06
C MET A 349 -0.79 16.00 6.71
N LEU A 350 -1.08 14.95 5.96
CA LEU A 350 -2.45 14.62 5.57
C LEU A 350 -3.35 14.40 6.80
N ALA A 351 -2.83 13.69 7.81
CA ALA A 351 -3.52 13.49 9.07
C ALA A 351 -3.87 14.83 9.76
N GLN A 352 -2.92 15.78 9.79
CA GLN A 352 -3.14 17.10 10.38
C GLN A 352 -4.17 17.91 9.58
N GLU A 353 -4.03 17.98 8.26
CA GLU A 353 -4.95 18.74 7.38
C GLU A 353 -6.39 18.17 7.46
N ILE A 354 -6.54 16.83 7.57
CA ILE A 354 -7.85 16.19 7.78
C ILE A 354 -8.48 16.65 9.11
N VAL A 355 -7.72 16.71 10.20
CA VAL A 355 -8.22 17.19 11.50
C VAL A 355 -8.62 18.65 11.42
N ASP A 356 -7.82 19.49 10.78
CA ASP A 356 -8.08 20.92 10.64
C ASP A 356 -9.33 21.17 9.78
N GLU A 357 -9.53 20.42 8.69
CA GLU A 357 -10.72 20.47 7.84
C GLU A 357 -11.99 20.05 8.61
N VAL A 358 -11.95 18.95 9.37
CA VAL A 358 -13.09 18.54 10.23
C VAL A 358 -13.41 19.63 11.24
N ALA A 359 -12.40 20.27 11.83
CA ALA A 359 -12.62 21.35 12.80
C ALA A 359 -13.20 22.61 12.15
N ALA A 360 -12.85 22.92 10.90
CA ALA A 360 -13.39 24.04 10.13
C ALA A 360 -14.88 23.82 9.81
N VAL A 361 -15.23 22.65 9.27
CA VAL A 361 -16.64 22.31 8.94
C VAL A 361 -17.54 22.34 10.18
N ARG A 362 -17.04 21.88 11.35
CA ARG A 362 -17.81 21.92 12.60
C ARG A 362 -18.05 23.34 13.16
N LYS A 363 -17.27 24.34 12.76
CA LYS A 363 -17.45 25.73 13.17
C LYS A 363 -18.45 26.48 12.28
N GLU A 364 -18.64 25.99 11.05
CA GLU A 364 -19.56 26.58 10.07
C GLU A 364 -20.99 25.99 10.18
N ALA A 365 -21.14 24.82 10.81
CA ALA A 365 -22.42 24.15 11.08
C ALA A 365 -23.00 24.55 12.43
#